data_42a62cd32d927f225284da0e4782a798
#
_entry.id   42a62cd32d927f225284da0e4782a798
#
_cell.length_a   1.000
_cell.length_b   1.000
_cell.length_c   1.000
_cell.angle_alpha   90.00
_cell.angle_beta   90.00
_cell.angle_gamma   90.00
#
_symmetry.space_group_name_H-M   'P 1'
#
loop_
_entity.id
_entity.type
_entity.pdbx_description
1 polymer ?
#
loop_
_entity_poly.entity_id
_entity_poly.type
_entity_poly.pdbx_seq_one_letter_code
_entity_poly.pdbx_strand_id
1 'polypeptide(L)'
;RSKVEEEGAYYANHVYNPYFYEGTKSYIYETFEQLGRLPENIFIELGNGTLFIGAVLAVEHLLRSKAIDKAPNLIAVQSENCAPFMETVRQNAEHVVSVDVKPTLAEGIAIGKPARGAEVLEMIRKHSIRVVTAPEAQILECRRQMAAKGFYVEHTTAAALAAYYCYQELYGPTHDALISLCGAGLKSKH
;
A
#
# COMPACT_ATOMS: atom_id res chain seq x y z
N ARG A 1 20.43 2.31 14.96
CA ARG A 1 21.39 1.99 13.88
C ARG A 1 22.82 2.05 14.41
N SER A 2 23.22 3.14 15.07
CA SER A 2 24.56 3.26 15.70
C SER A 2 24.86 2.10 16.64
N LYS A 3 23.94 1.75 17.54
CA LYS A 3 24.12 0.66 18.50
C LYS A 3 24.35 -0.70 17.83
N VAL A 4 23.70 -0.95 16.67
CA VAL A 4 23.89 -2.18 15.88
C VAL A 4 25.30 -2.22 15.28
N GLU A 5 25.78 -1.08 14.79
CA GLU A 5 27.14 -0.94 14.23
C GLU A 5 28.22 -1.12 15.32
N GLU A 6 28.01 -0.56 16.52
CA GLU A 6 28.89 -0.70 17.68
C GLU A 6 28.97 -2.15 18.20
N GLU A 7 27.87 -2.88 18.21
CA GLU A 7 27.77 -4.26 18.71
C GLU A 7 28.10 -5.32 17.62
N GLY A 8 28.32 -4.91 16.38
CA GLY A 8 28.56 -5.83 15.24
C GLY A 8 27.36 -6.73 14.91
N ALA A 9 26.15 -6.35 15.36
CA ALA A 9 24.94 -7.12 15.14
C ALA A 9 24.37 -6.93 13.72
N TYR A 10 23.69 -7.95 13.18
CA TYR A 10 22.99 -7.81 11.91
C TYR A 10 21.72 -6.97 12.05
N TYR A 11 21.64 -5.89 11.29
CA TYR A 11 20.44 -5.05 11.24
C TYR A 11 19.39 -5.62 10.30
N ALA A 12 18.50 -6.46 10.81
CA ALA A 12 17.44 -7.12 10.07
C ALA A 12 16.31 -6.16 9.65
N ASN A 13 16.65 -5.10 8.94
CA ASN A 13 15.68 -4.13 8.45
C ASN A 13 14.98 -4.66 7.18
N HIS A 14 13.68 -4.94 7.29
CA HIS A 14 12.85 -5.46 6.21
C HIS A 14 12.82 -4.55 4.96
N VAL A 15 12.95 -3.23 5.12
CA VAL A 15 12.87 -2.25 4.02
C VAL A 15 14.00 -2.44 3.00
N TYR A 16 15.18 -2.90 3.45
CA TYR A 16 16.34 -3.11 2.57
C TYR A 16 16.60 -4.57 2.23
N ASN A 17 15.82 -5.49 2.78
CA ASN A 17 16.00 -6.92 2.53
C ASN A 17 15.19 -7.37 1.31
N PRO A 18 15.86 -7.76 0.19
CA PRO A 18 15.14 -8.19 -1.02
C PRO A 18 14.29 -9.44 -0.80
N TYR A 19 14.70 -10.34 0.08
CA TYR A 19 13.90 -11.54 0.41
C TYR A 19 12.57 -11.22 1.09
N PHE A 20 12.45 -10.07 1.75
CA PHE A 20 11.19 -9.65 2.35
C PHE A 20 10.12 -9.41 1.28
N TYR A 21 10.50 -8.89 0.12
CA TYR A 21 9.56 -8.66 -0.99
C TYR A 21 9.08 -9.97 -1.62
N GLU A 22 9.91 -11.00 -1.62
CA GLU A 22 9.49 -12.33 -2.05
C GLU A 22 8.34 -12.86 -1.18
N GLY A 23 8.42 -12.64 0.14
CA GLY A 23 7.35 -12.97 1.08
C GLY A 23 6.08 -12.16 0.84
N THR A 24 6.19 -10.87 0.59
CA THR A 24 5.01 -10.01 0.38
C THR A 24 4.32 -10.20 -0.97
N LYS A 25 4.87 -10.95 -1.90
CA LYS A 25 4.18 -11.39 -3.13
C LYS A 25 3.04 -12.36 -2.86
N SER A 26 3.13 -13.12 -1.77
CA SER A 26 2.26 -14.28 -1.51
C SER A 26 0.78 -13.91 -1.53
N TYR A 27 0.39 -12.75 -1.01
CA TYR A 27 -1.01 -12.39 -0.98
C TYR A 27 -1.64 -12.20 -2.39
N ILE A 28 -0.86 -11.79 -3.38
CA ILE A 28 -1.31 -11.70 -4.78
C ILE A 28 -1.43 -13.11 -5.37
N TYR A 29 -0.45 -13.98 -5.11
CA TYR A 29 -0.50 -15.36 -5.60
C TYR A 29 -1.65 -16.14 -4.98
N GLU A 30 -1.84 -16.02 -3.67
CA GLU A 30 -2.97 -16.65 -2.98
C GLU A 30 -4.31 -16.13 -3.48
N THR A 31 -4.43 -14.82 -3.73
CA THR A 31 -5.63 -14.25 -4.33
C THR A 31 -5.92 -14.86 -5.70
N PHE A 32 -4.89 -14.97 -6.54
CA PHE A 32 -5.01 -15.59 -7.86
C PHE A 32 -5.40 -17.07 -7.76
N GLU A 33 -4.76 -17.82 -6.86
CA GLU A 33 -5.03 -19.24 -6.65
C GLU A 33 -6.46 -19.49 -6.15
N GLN A 34 -6.91 -18.71 -5.17
CA GLN A 34 -8.24 -18.88 -4.57
C GLN A 34 -9.39 -18.44 -5.49
N LEU A 35 -9.19 -17.42 -6.31
CA LEU A 35 -10.23 -16.87 -7.20
C LEU A 35 -10.13 -17.39 -8.65
N GLY A 36 -9.03 -18.04 -9.03
CA GLY A 36 -8.74 -18.39 -10.43
C GLY A 36 -8.45 -17.19 -11.33
N ARG A 37 -8.39 -15.98 -10.76
CA ARG A 37 -8.12 -14.70 -11.43
C ARG A 37 -7.66 -13.65 -10.43
N LEU A 38 -7.17 -12.51 -10.90
CA LEU A 38 -7.04 -11.33 -10.06
C LEU A 38 -8.27 -10.43 -10.18
N PRO A 39 -8.71 -9.75 -9.10
CA PRO A 39 -9.68 -8.66 -9.16
C PRO A 39 -9.21 -7.54 -10.08
N GLU A 40 -10.14 -6.79 -10.68
CA GLU A 40 -9.81 -5.71 -11.62
C GLU A 40 -9.02 -4.57 -10.95
N ASN A 41 -9.26 -4.34 -9.67
CA ASN A 41 -8.67 -3.24 -8.91
C ASN A 41 -8.07 -3.77 -7.61
N ILE A 42 -6.82 -3.41 -7.32
CA ILE A 42 -6.11 -3.82 -6.11
C ILE A 42 -5.60 -2.58 -5.38
N PHE A 43 -6.12 -2.32 -4.20
CA PHE A 43 -5.74 -1.21 -3.33
C PHE A 43 -4.64 -1.65 -2.38
N ILE A 44 -3.52 -0.92 -2.37
CA ILE A 44 -2.31 -1.31 -1.66
C ILE A 44 -1.82 -0.15 -0.81
N GLU A 45 -1.74 -0.35 0.48
CA GLU A 45 -1.21 0.61 1.44
C GLU A 45 0.27 0.90 1.15
N LEU A 46 0.60 2.17 1.00
CA LEU A 46 1.93 2.62 0.58
C LEU A 46 2.58 3.54 1.61
N GLY A 47 3.43 2.96 2.47
CA GLY A 47 4.39 3.66 3.33
C GLY A 47 5.81 3.55 2.78
N ASN A 48 6.64 2.68 3.35
CA ASN A 48 8.00 2.37 2.82
C ASN A 48 8.01 1.57 1.51
N GLY A 49 6.87 1.02 1.10
CA GLY A 49 6.70 0.35 -0.18
C GLY A 49 6.90 -1.16 -0.16
N THR A 50 7.15 -1.82 0.98
CA THR A 50 7.46 -3.26 1.00
C THR A 50 6.31 -4.12 0.49
N LEU A 51 5.06 -3.85 0.92
CA LEU A 51 3.88 -4.54 0.42
C LEU A 51 3.62 -4.19 -1.06
N PHE A 52 3.72 -2.91 -1.39
CA PHE A 52 3.50 -2.39 -2.74
C PHE A 52 4.47 -3.00 -3.76
N ILE A 53 5.78 -3.01 -3.47
CA ILE A 53 6.81 -3.60 -4.33
C ILE A 53 6.51 -5.10 -4.55
N GLY A 54 6.20 -5.84 -3.47
CA GLY A 54 5.84 -7.26 -3.58
C GLY A 54 4.63 -7.49 -4.49
N ALA A 55 3.58 -6.67 -4.35
CA ALA A 55 2.40 -6.76 -5.21
C ALA A 55 2.72 -6.51 -6.69
N VAL A 56 3.44 -5.45 -7.00
CA VAL A 56 3.85 -5.12 -8.39
C VAL A 56 4.67 -6.26 -8.98
N LEU A 57 5.68 -6.75 -8.25
CA LEU A 57 6.52 -7.86 -8.70
C LEU A 57 5.73 -9.16 -8.90
N ALA A 58 4.74 -9.44 -8.05
CA ALA A 58 3.89 -10.62 -8.22
C ALA A 58 3.04 -10.52 -9.48
N VAL A 59 2.43 -9.37 -9.76
CA VAL A 59 1.66 -9.14 -10.99
C VAL A 59 2.55 -9.25 -12.22
N GLU A 60 3.77 -8.70 -12.20
CA GLU A 60 4.74 -8.85 -13.28
C GLU A 60 5.13 -10.32 -13.52
N HIS A 61 5.26 -11.12 -12.45
CA HIS A 61 5.54 -12.56 -12.56
C HIS A 61 4.38 -13.32 -13.19
N LEU A 62 3.14 -13.04 -12.78
CA LEU A 62 1.95 -13.68 -13.34
C LEU A 62 1.77 -13.35 -14.84
N LEU A 63 2.05 -12.09 -15.23
CA LEU A 63 2.06 -11.69 -16.64
C LEU A 63 3.16 -12.41 -17.44
N ARG A 64 4.39 -12.43 -16.92
CA ARG A 64 5.54 -13.04 -17.58
C ARG A 64 5.39 -14.56 -17.75
N SER A 65 4.79 -15.22 -16.75
CA SER A 65 4.46 -16.66 -16.82
C SER A 65 3.22 -16.96 -17.66
N LYS A 66 2.52 -15.93 -18.17
CA LYS A 66 1.25 -16.05 -18.90
C LYS A 66 0.14 -16.69 -18.07
N ALA A 67 0.22 -16.62 -16.75
CA ALA A 67 -0.86 -17.03 -15.85
C ALA A 67 -2.04 -16.04 -15.90
N ILE A 68 -1.78 -14.78 -16.22
CA ILE A 68 -2.77 -13.76 -16.54
C ILE A 68 -2.40 -13.06 -17.85
N ASP A 69 -3.41 -12.64 -18.61
CA ASP A 69 -3.23 -11.94 -19.89
C ASP A 69 -3.17 -10.42 -19.73
N LYS A 70 -3.74 -9.91 -18.63
CA LYS A 70 -3.84 -8.48 -18.37
C LYS A 70 -3.57 -8.18 -16.88
N ALA A 71 -2.80 -7.11 -16.63
CA ALA A 71 -2.61 -6.62 -15.28
C ALA A 71 -3.89 -6.00 -14.71
N PRO A 72 -4.17 -6.17 -13.40
CA PRO A 72 -5.18 -5.39 -12.71
C PRO A 72 -4.75 -3.91 -12.62
N ASN A 73 -5.71 -3.04 -12.32
CA ASN A 73 -5.40 -1.68 -11.89
C ASN A 73 -4.84 -1.75 -10.46
N LEU A 74 -3.57 -1.41 -10.31
CA LEU A 74 -2.97 -1.25 -8.98
C LEU A 74 -3.21 0.20 -8.52
N ILE A 75 -3.67 0.36 -7.29
CA ILE A 75 -3.95 1.66 -6.69
C ILE A 75 -3.13 1.78 -5.40
N ALA A 76 -2.21 2.74 -5.38
CA ALA A 76 -1.40 3.04 -4.21
C ALA A 76 -2.18 3.93 -3.24
N VAL A 77 -2.29 3.52 -1.98
CA VAL A 77 -3.03 4.24 -0.95
C VAL A 77 -2.07 4.93 0.01
N GLN A 78 -2.25 6.23 0.20
CA GLN A 78 -1.56 7.01 1.22
C GLN A 78 -2.55 7.71 2.15
N SER A 79 -2.11 8.17 3.33
CA SER A 79 -2.91 9.08 4.17
C SER A 79 -2.87 10.48 3.57
N GLU A 80 -3.97 11.24 3.62
CA GLU A 80 -3.96 12.65 3.20
C GLU A 80 -2.97 13.50 4.01
N ASN A 81 -2.67 13.09 5.24
CA ASN A 81 -1.73 13.75 6.14
C ASN A 81 -0.26 13.33 5.94
N CYS A 82 0.00 12.33 5.07
CA CYS A 82 1.34 11.89 4.71
C CYS A 82 1.34 11.23 3.33
N ALA A 83 1.46 12.01 2.26
CA ALA A 83 1.29 11.54 0.89
C ALA A 83 2.44 11.97 -0.05
N PRO A 84 3.71 11.54 0.19
CA PRO A 84 4.85 11.95 -0.62
C PRO A 84 4.72 11.55 -2.09
N PHE A 85 4.17 10.39 -2.40
CA PHE A 85 4.00 9.94 -3.80
C PHE A 85 2.86 10.68 -4.50
N MET A 86 1.75 10.97 -3.81
CA MET A 86 0.69 11.82 -4.35
C MET A 86 1.24 13.21 -4.70
N GLU A 87 2.01 13.80 -3.80
CA GLU A 87 2.62 15.12 -4.03
C GLU A 87 3.62 15.07 -5.19
N THR A 88 4.42 14.01 -5.28
CA THR A 88 5.36 13.79 -6.39
C THR A 88 4.64 13.70 -7.74
N VAL A 89 3.57 12.93 -7.82
CA VAL A 89 2.76 12.77 -9.04
C VAL A 89 2.08 14.10 -9.41
N ARG A 90 1.52 14.80 -8.42
CA ARG A 90 0.85 16.10 -8.63
C ARG A 90 1.79 17.16 -9.19
N GLN A 91 3.04 17.19 -8.71
CA GLN A 91 4.07 18.11 -9.18
C GLN A 91 4.79 17.63 -10.44
N ASN A 92 4.52 16.40 -10.90
CA ASN A 92 5.30 15.73 -11.95
C ASN A 92 6.83 15.78 -11.65
N ALA A 93 7.20 15.67 -10.37
CA ALA A 93 8.58 15.81 -9.92
C ALA A 93 9.39 14.57 -10.31
N GLU A 94 10.64 14.76 -10.74
CA GLU A 94 11.53 13.67 -11.15
C GLU A 94 11.88 12.72 -10.00
N HIS A 95 12.03 13.26 -8.79
CA HIS A 95 12.32 12.53 -7.57
C HIS A 95 11.19 12.62 -6.58
N VAL A 96 11.13 11.67 -5.62
CA VAL A 96 10.10 11.69 -4.58
C VAL A 96 10.22 12.95 -3.73
N VAL A 97 9.13 13.70 -3.68
CA VAL A 97 8.99 14.88 -2.83
C VAL A 97 8.81 14.42 -1.39
N SER A 98 9.72 14.80 -0.50
CA SER A 98 9.55 14.56 0.93
C SER A 98 8.49 15.49 1.50
N VAL A 99 7.66 14.96 2.39
CA VAL A 99 6.62 15.74 3.06
C VAL A 99 6.77 15.67 4.57
N ASP A 100 6.36 16.74 5.26
CA ASP A 100 6.22 16.71 6.70
C ASP A 100 5.01 15.87 7.09
N VAL A 101 5.21 14.94 8.02
CA VAL A 101 4.14 14.06 8.50
C VAL A 101 3.25 14.84 9.46
N LYS A 102 2.00 15.05 9.06
CA LYS A 102 0.96 15.56 9.97
C LYS A 102 0.36 14.40 10.77
N PRO A 103 -0.28 14.66 11.92
CA PRO A 103 -0.95 13.62 12.67
C PRO A 103 -1.90 12.79 11.82
N THR A 104 -1.72 11.47 11.82
CA THR A 104 -2.57 10.53 11.06
C THR A 104 -2.85 9.29 11.89
N LEU A 105 -4.06 8.76 11.77
CA LEU A 105 -4.44 7.47 12.33
C LEU A 105 -3.78 6.30 11.60
N ALA A 106 -3.47 6.47 10.31
CA ALA A 106 -2.83 5.44 9.48
C ALA A 106 -1.30 5.41 9.70
N GLU A 107 -0.86 5.14 10.93
CA GLU A 107 0.56 5.18 11.34
C GLU A 107 1.45 4.28 10.48
N GLY A 108 0.95 3.12 10.01
CA GLY A 108 1.72 2.17 9.21
C GLY A 108 2.17 2.72 7.85
N ILE A 109 1.52 3.77 7.34
CA ILE A 109 1.86 4.45 6.08
C ILE A 109 2.29 5.91 6.29
N ALA A 110 2.51 6.35 7.53
CA ALA A 110 2.95 7.70 7.88
C ALA A 110 4.46 7.91 7.62
N ILE A 111 4.89 7.74 6.39
CA ILE A 111 6.30 7.80 5.97
C ILE A 111 6.51 8.96 5.01
N GLY A 112 6.95 10.11 5.54
CA GLY A 112 7.14 11.34 4.76
C GLY A 112 8.36 11.32 3.84
N LYS A 113 9.35 10.44 4.13
CA LYS A 113 10.55 10.22 3.31
C LYS A 113 10.80 8.73 3.14
N PRO A 114 10.13 8.08 2.18
CA PRO A 114 10.25 6.63 2.00
C PRO A 114 11.65 6.22 1.54
N ALA A 115 12.23 5.22 2.22
CA ALA A 115 13.60 4.77 1.97
C ALA A 115 13.77 4.13 0.57
N ARG A 116 12.70 3.52 0.03
CA ARG A 116 12.67 2.92 -1.33
C ARG A 116 11.92 3.82 -2.32
N GLY A 117 11.88 5.12 -2.07
CA GLY A 117 11.08 6.06 -2.83
C GLY A 117 11.35 6.05 -4.34
N ALA A 118 12.61 6.01 -4.76
CA ALA A 118 12.97 5.99 -6.17
C ALA A 118 12.42 4.76 -6.91
N GLU A 119 12.57 3.58 -6.32
CA GLU A 119 12.07 2.32 -6.89
C GLU A 119 10.53 2.29 -6.97
N VAL A 120 9.86 2.71 -5.91
CA VAL A 120 8.39 2.81 -5.90
C VAL A 120 7.89 3.80 -6.96
N LEU A 121 8.55 4.97 -7.09
CA LEU A 121 8.18 5.98 -8.09
C LEU A 121 8.38 5.45 -9.53
N GLU A 122 9.46 4.72 -9.78
CA GLU A 122 9.69 4.06 -11.06
C GLU A 122 8.55 3.06 -11.39
N MET A 123 8.15 2.23 -10.42
CA MET A 123 7.02 1.30 -10.59
C MET A 123 5.69 2.02 -10.84
N ILE A 124 5.41 3.11 -10.09
CA ILE A 124 4.22 3.93 -10.30
C ILE A 124 4.15 4.44 -11.73
N ARG A 125 5.25 4.95 -12.27
CA ARG A 125 5.34 5.47 -13.64
C ARG A 125 5.25 4.38 -14.68
N LYS A 126 6.06 3.34 -14.54
CA LYS A 126 6.13 2.20 -15.47
C LYS A 126 4.78 1.54 -15.68
N HIS A 127 4.00 1.38 -14.62
CA HIS A 127 2.71 0.70 -14.65
C HIS A 127 1.52 1.65 -14.61
N SER A 128 1.74 2.96 -14.73
CA SER A 128 0.70 3.99 -14.66
C SER A 128 -0.22 3.83 -13.43
N ILE A 129 0.39 3.50 -12.28
CA ILE A 129 -0.33 3.25 -11.03
C ILE A 129 -0.92 4.55 -10.49
N ARG A 130 -2.21 4.54 -10.17
CA ARG A 130 -2.86 5.67 -9.53
C ARG A 130 -2.49 5.73 -8.04
N VAL A 131 -2.27 6.94 -7.56
CA VAL A 131 -2.09 7.20 -6.13
C VAL A 131 -3.35 7.89 -5.62
N VAL A 132 -3.92 7.40 -4.53
CA VAL A 132 -5.12 7.96 -3.89
C VAL A 132 -4.85 8.18 -2.41
N THR A 133 -5.36 9.27 -1.87
CA THR A 133 -5.25 9.55 -0.45
C THR A 133 -6.53 9.18 0.29
N ALA A 134 -6.37 8.60 1.48
CA ALA A 134 -7.44 8.34 2.42
C ALA A 134 -7.67 9.58 3.29
N PRO A 135 -8.87 10.16 3.31
CA PRO A 135 -9.20 11.25 4.22
C PRO A 135 -9.20 10.79 5.67
N GLU A 136 -8.52 11.52 6.55
CA GLU A 136 -8.44 11.18 7.99
C GLU A 136 -9.83 11.07 8.64
N ALA A 137 -10.75 11.96 8.27
CA ALA A 137 -12.11 11.95 8.80
C ALA A 137 -12.90 10.66 8.49
N GLN A 138 -12.52 9.95 7.42
CA GLN A 138 -13.21 8.72 7.00
C GLN A 138 -12.61 7.45 7.60
N ILE A 139 -11.36 7.47 8.06
CA ILE A 139 -10.65 6.27 8.53
C ILE A 139 -11.37 5.61 9.70
N LEU A 140 -11.81 6.37 10.70
CA LEU A 140 -12.53 5.81 11.86
C LEU A 140 -13.88 5.21 11.47
N GLU A 141 -14.60 5.86 10.58
CA GLU A 141 -15.90 5.35 10.11
C GLU A 141 -15.72 4.06 9.29
N CYS A 142 -14.74 4.01 8.40
CA CYS A 142 -14.40 2.79 7.67
C CYS A 142 -14.01 1.65 8.61
N ARG A 143 -13.23 1.94 9.67
CA ARG A 143 -12.90 0.94 10.69
C ARG A 143 -14.12 0.42 11.42
N ARG A 144 -15.08 1.29 11.79
CA ARG A 144 -16.35 0.89 12.41
C ARG A 144 -17.18 0.00 11.48
N GLN A 145 -17.26 0.35 10.19
CA GLN A 145 -17.96 -0.45 9.19
C GLN A 145 -17.36 -1.85 9.06
N MET A 146 -16.03 -1.96 9.04
CA MET A 146 -15.33 -3.25 9.01
C MET A 146 -15.59 -4.05 10.30
N ALA A 147 -15.48 -3.40 11.46
CA ALA A 147 -15.76 -4.03 12.76
C ALA A 147 -17.20 -4.53 12.87
N ALA A 148 -18.18 -3.79 12.38
CA ALA A 148 -19.58 -4.21 12.33
C ALA A 148 -19.83 -5.46 11.46
N LYS A 149 -18.90 -5.74 10.53
CA LYS A 149 -18.88 -6.96 9.72
C LYS A 149 -18.01 -8.09 10.31
N GLY A 150 -17.45 -7.89 11.50
CA GLY A 150 -16.59 -8.86 12.19
C GLY A 150 -15.09 -8.73 11.89
N PHE A 151 -14.67 -7.70 11.15
CA PHE A 151 -13.25 -7.46 10.82
C PHE A 151 -12.67 -6.38 11.72
N TYR A 152 -11.97 -6.78 12.78
CA TYR A 152 -11.29 -5.84 13.66
C TYR A 152 -9.89 -5.54 13.14
N VAL A 153 -9.76 -4.48 12.35
CA VAL A 153 -8.54 -4.09 11.64
C VAL A 153 -7.87 -2.85 12.25
N GLU A 154 -6.59 -2.67 11.95
CA GLU A 154 -5.86 -1.44 12.26
C GLU A 154 -6.29 -0.27 11.36
N HIS A 155 -5.92 0.95 11.76
CA HIS A 155 -6.29 2.17 11.03
C HIS A 155 -5.68 2.23 9.61
N THR A 156 -4.49 1.67 9.40
CA THR A 156 -3.86 1.61 8.07
C THR A 156 -4.71 0.80 7.09
N THR A 157 -5.24 -0.34 7.52
CA THR A 157 -6.20 -1.13 6.72
C THR A 157 -7.51 -0.38 6.47
N ALA A 158 -8.02 0.31 7.50
CA ALA A 158 -9.22 1.13 7.34
C ALA A 158 -9.01 2.31 6.37
N ALA A 159 -7.80 2.85 6.30
CA ALA A 159 -7.44 3.87 5.32
C ALA A 159 -7.53 3.34 3.88
N ALA A 160 -7.22 2.06 3.62
CA ALA A 160 -7.40 1.49 2.29
C ALA A 160 -8.89 1.43 1.89
N LEU A 161 -9.80 1.15 2.82
CA LEU A 161 -11.25 1.22 2.56
C LEU A 161 -11.71 2.66 2.33
N ALA A 162 -11.19 3.64 3.09
CA ALA A 162 -11.50 5.06 2.86
C ALA A 162 -11.01 5.52 1.48
N ALA A 163 -9.80 5.12 1.08
CA ALA A 163 -9.26 5.40 -0.25
C ALA A 163 -10.07 4.73 -1.37
N TYR A 164 -10.60 3.53 -1.15
CA TYR A 164 -11.51 2.87 -2.09
C TYR A 164 -12.77 3.70 -2.35
N TYR A 165 -13.40 4.25 -1.31
CA TYR A 165 -14.55 5.13 -1.49
C TYR A 165 -14.19 6.42 -2.22
N CYS A 166 -13.07 7.07 -1.86
CA CYS A 166 -12.57 8.23 -2.61
C CYS A 166 -12.27 7.90 -4.07
N TYR A 167 -11.71 6.73 -4.35
CA TYR A 167 -11.47 6.29 -5.72
C TYR A 167 -12.77 6.19 -6.53
N GLN A 168 -13.83 5.64 -5.93
CA GLN A 168 -15.14 5.56 -6.58
C GLN A 168 -15.75 6.93 -6.85
N GLU A 169 -15.57 7.90 -5.96
CA GLU A 169 -16.01 9.28 -6.17
C GLU A 169 -15.27 9.95 -7.33
N LEU A 170 -13.96 9.69 -7.47
CA LEU A 170 -13.12 10.31 -8.49
C LEU A 170 -13.23 9.65 -9.87
N TYR A 171 -13.39 8.32 -9.91
CA TYR A 171 -13.24 7.52 -11.13
C TYR A 171 -14.47 6.68 -11.49
N GLY A 172 -15.51 6.75 -10.68
CA GLY A 172 -16.75 6.00 -10.88
C GLY A 172 -16.79 4.67 -10.11
N PRO A 173 -17.95 4.00 -10.11
CA PRO A 173 -18.18 2.77 -9.36
C PRO A 173 -17.19 1.66 -9.73
N THR A 174 -16.69 0.97 -8.72
CA THR A 174 -15.77 -0.15 -8.83
C THR A 174 -16.30 -1.30 -7.98
N HIS A 175 -16.67 -2.43 -8.61
CA HIS A 175 -17.30 -3.54 -7.94
C HIS A 175 -16.38 -4.74 -7.71
N ASP A 176 -15.29 -4.82 -8.45
CA ASP A 176 -14.30 -5.91 -8.36
C ASP A 176 -12.98 -5.36 -7.81
N ALA A 177 -12.89 -5.32 -6.49
CA ALA A 177 -11.76 -4.71 -5.78
C ALA A 177 -11.22 -5.62 -4.68
N LEU A 178 -9.89 -5.68 -4.56
CA LEU A 178 -9.15 -6.27 -3.45
C LEU A 178 -8.62 -5.17 -2.54
N ILE A 179 -8.90 -5.31 -1.25
CA ILE A 179 -8.27 -4.51 -0.18
C ILE A 179 -7.58 -5.49 0.76
N SER A 180 -6.27 -5.33 0.99
CA SER A 180 -5.54 -6.20 1.90
C SER A 180 -5.87 -5.90 3.35
N LEU A 181 -6.22 -6.92 4.15
CA LEU A 181 -6.41 -6.80 5.59
C LEU A 181 -5.08 -7.03 6.31
N CYS A 182 -4.15 -6.10 6.15
CA CYS A 182 -2.75 -6.28 6.52
C CYS A 182 -2.49 -6.28 8.04
N GLY A 183 -3.31 -5.62 8.84
CA GLY A 183 -3.09 -5.57 10.27
C GLY A 183 -4.37 -5.65 11.12
N ALA A 184 -4.29 -6.41 12.24
CA ALA A 184 -5.34 -6.48 13.22
C ALA A 184 -5.36 -5.25 14.13
N GLY A 185 -6.55 -4.86 14.60
CA GLY A 185 -6.78 -3.67 15.43
C GLY A 185 -6.29 -3.74 16.87
N LEU A 186 -5.58 -4.80 17.26
CA LEU A 186 -5.16 -5.05 18.65
C LEU A 186 -4.15 -4.02 19.21
N LYS A 187 -3.42 -3.33 18.32
CA LYS A 187 -2.43 -2.31 18.70
C LYS A 187 -3.03 -0.92 18.91
N SER A 188 -4.25 -0.72 18.44
CA SER A 188 -4.89 0.60 18.47
C SER A 188 -5.72 0.76 19.74
N LYS A 189 -5.46 1.81 20.50
CA LYS A 189 -6.20 2.13 21.74
C LYS A 189 -7.54 2.85 21.49
N HIS A 190 -7.91 3.06 20.23
CA HIS A 190 -9.09 3.85 19.84
C HIS A 190 -10.05 3.08 18.95
#